data_052b3c2acebe5556f8c7686a4df11092
#
_entry.id   052b3c2acebe5556f8c7686a4df11092
#
_cell.length_a   1.000
_cell.length_b   1.000
_cell.length_c   1.000
_cell.angle_alpha   90.00
_cell.angle_beta   90.00
_cell.angle_gamma   90.00
#
_symmetry.space_group_name_H-M   'P 1'
#
loop_
_entity.id
_entity.type
_entity.pdbx_description
1 polymer ?
#
loop_
_entity_poly.entity_id
_entity_poly.type
_entity_poly.pdbx_seq_one_letter_code
_entity_poly.pdbx_strand_id
1 'polypeptide(L)'
;QFEEISWDEALDMAAGWLKPIRDEHPEKLAFFTGRDQSQSFTSFWAQNFGTPNYAAHGGFCSVNMAAAGIYTMGGAFWEFGQPDWDHTKLFMLFGVAEDHDSNPIKMGLGKLKERGAKVIGVNPIRTGYNAVADEWVGITPGTDGLFILSLIHELLKAGRIDLHYLSQYTNAPVLLDAETGLLMRDENGKELVIDRSTKKPAPFDQKGVKPDLNGSRRIGGTTHRTVFHAMIERYLDPQYAPEAVAKDVGIPAGKIRAIANELARVAFDEAIELDQEWTDFRGETHAKMTGRPVSFHAMRGISAHSNVFQTCRALHILQIIL
;
A
#
# COMPACT_ATOMS: atom_id res chain seq x y z
N GLN A 1 37.73 -30.74 -3.69
CA GLN A 1 38.97 -29.96 -3.63
C GLN A 1 38.86 -28.83 -4.64
N PHE A 2 39.18 -27.59 -4.28
CA PHE A 2 39.19 -26.45 -5.19
C PHE A 2 40.66 -26.21 -5.61
N GLU A 3 40.84 -25.80 -6.86
CA GLU A 3 42.08 -25.43 -7.46
C GLU A 3 42.01 -24.01 -7.99
N GLU A 4 43.00 -23.21 -7.76
CA GLU A 4 43.07 -21.84 -8.27
C GLU A 4 43.47 -21.85 -9.73
N ILE A 5 42.69 -21.12 -10.55
CA ILE A 5 42.92 -20.98 -12.00
C ILE A 5 43.06 -19.49 -12.37
N SER A 6 43.61 -19.20 -13.52
CA SER A 6 43.69 -17.85 -14.05
C SER A 6 42.31 -17.32 -14.50
N TRP A 7 42.18 -16.00 -14.60
CA TRP A 7 40.98 -15.41 -15.16
C TRP A 7 40.72 -15.79 -16.61
N ASP A 8 41.75 -15.87 -17.42
CA ASP A 8 41.62 -16.27 -18.84
C ASP A 8 41.10 -17.70 -18.94
N GLU A 9 41.66 -18.61 -18.15
CA GLU A 9 41.16 -20.00 -18.11
C GLU A 9 39.74 -20.10 -17.61
N ALA A 10 39.35 -19.33 -16.59
CA ALA A 10 37.97 -19.30 -16.07
C ALA A 10 36.98 -18.78 -17.11
N LEU A 11 37.34 -17.73 -17.85
CA LEU A 11 36.54 -17.16 -18.92
C LEU A 11 36.38 -18.11 -20.11
N ASP A 12 37.47 -18.76 -20.52
CA ASP A 12 37.43 -19.75 -21.59
C ASP A 12 36.61 -20.97 -21.24
N MET A 13 36.67 -21.44 -20.01
CA MET A 13 35.82 -22.52 -19.51
C MET A 13 34.35 -22.10 -19.51
N ALA A 14 34.03 -20.93 -18.99
CA ALA A 14 32.65 -20.42 -18.96
C ALA A 14 32.09 -20.22 -20.38
N ALA A 15 32.88 -19.63 -21.27
CA ALA A 15 32.50 -19.48 -22.67
C ALA A 15 32.31 -20.83 -23.36
N GLY A 16 33.17 -21.81 -23.09
CA GLY A 16 33.05 -23.17 -23.61
C GLY A 16 31.74 -23.86 -23.19
N TRP A 17 31.27 -23.63 -21.98
CA TRP A 17 30.00 -24.18 -21.50
C TRP A 17 28.77 -23.43 -22.06
N LEU A 18 28.85 -22.12 -22.15
CA LEU A 18 27.72 -21.28 -22.54
C LEU A 18 27.50 -21.21 -24.06
N LYS A 19 28.58 -21.30 -24.85
CA LYS A 19 28.51 -21.15 -26.30
C LYS A 19 27.62 -22.22 -26.98
N PRO A 20 27.74 -23.52 -26.69
CA PRO A 20 26.83 -24.53 -27.26
C PRO A 20 25.36 -24.30 -26.88
N ILE A 21 25.10 -23.86 -25.64
CA ILE A 21 23.76 -23.52 -25.17
C ILE A 21 23.21 -22.35 -25.98
N ARG A 22 24.00 -21.30 -26.17
CA ARG A 22 23.59 -20.14 -26.94
C ARG A 22 23.28 -20.46 -28.39
N ASP A 23 24.14 -21.27 -29.01
CA ASP A 23 24.06 -21.56 -30.45
C ASP A 23 22.91 -22.52 -30.80
N GLU A 24 22.56 -23.43 -29.90
CA GLU A 24 21.57 -24.48 -30.17
C GLU A 24 20.26 -24.33 -29.40
N HIS A 25 20.34 -23.95 -28.12
CA HIS A 25 19.20 -23.96 -27.19
C HIS A 25 19.30 -22.86 -26.13
N PRO A 26 19.26 -21.57 -26.51
CA PRO A 26 19.44 -20.47 -25.55
C PRO A 26 18.40 -20.45 -24.43
N GLU A 27 17.22 -21.03 -24.64
CA GLU A 27 16.17 -21.19 -23.63
C GLU A 27 16.55 -22.14 -22.48
N LYS A 28 17.62 -22.91 -22.60
CA LYS A 28 18.13 -23.76 -21.49
C LYS A 28 18.91 -22.99 -20.44
N LEU A 29 19.30 -21.73 -20.73
CA LEU A 29 19.92 -20.86 -19.73
C LEU A 29 18.84 -20.15 -18.92
N ALA A 30 18.82 -20.37 -17.60
CA ALA A 30 18.09 -19.53 -16.66
C ALA A 30 19.05 -18.54 -16.00
N PHE A 31 18.75 -17.24 -16.10
CA PHE A 31 19.61 -16.18 -15.58
C PHE A 31 18.89 -15.39 -14.50
N PHE A 32 19.39 -15.50 -13.28
CA PHE A 32 18.86 -14.79 -12.12
C PHE A 32 19.84 -13.70 -11.67
N THR A 33 19.34 -12.50 -11.43
CA THR A 33 20.15 -11.41 -10.92
C THR A 33 19.76 -11.01 -9.51
N GLY A 34 20.75 -10.56 -8.75
CA GLY A 34 20.57 -9.93 -7.47
C GLY A 34 20.04 -8.49 -7.61
N ARG A 35 20.04 -7.79 -6.47
CA ARG A 35 19.68 -6.38 -6.38
C ARG A 35 20.95 -5.54 -6.43
N ASP A 36 21.46 -5.31 -7.61
CA ASP A 36 22.65 -4.51 -7.86
C ASP A 36 22.45 -3.49 -8.98
N GLN A 37 23.34 -2.54 -9.08
CA GLN A 37 23.27 -1.47 -10.08
C GLN A 37 23.62 -1.95 -11.50
N SER A 38 24.17 -3.16 -11.63
CA SER A 38 24.56 -3.77 -12.91
C SER A 38 23.40 -4.47 -13.62
N GLN A 39 22.19 -4.47 -13.07
CA GLN A 39 21.04 -5.22 -13.62
C GLN A 39 20.71 -4.84 -15.06
N SER A 40 20.92 -3.58 -15.47
CA SER A 40 20.72 -3.14 -16.85
C SER A 40 21.68 -3.84 -17.80
N PHE A 41 22.94 -4.01 -17.42
CA PHE A 41 23.94 -4.72 -18.22
C PHE A 41 23.66 -6.22 -18.30
N THR A 42 23.30 -6.82 -17.18
CA THR A 42 22.99 -8.27 -17.15
C THR A 42 21.71 -8.58 -17.91
N SER A 43 20.72 -7.70 -17.87
CA SER A 43 19.51 -7.81 -18.69
C SER A 43 19.82 -7.72 -20.19
N PHE A 44 20.64 -6.74 -20.59
CA PHE A 44 21.10 -6.58 -21.95
C PHE A 44 21.90 -7.81 -22.43
N TRP A 45 22.79 -8.33 -21.57
CA TRP A 45 23.53 -9.55 -21.86
C TRP A 45 22.62 -10.75 -22.08
N ALA A 46 21.65 -10.98 -21.20
CA ALA A 46 20.70 -12.08 -21.31
C ALA A 46 19.87 -12.01 -22.59
N GLN A 47 19.43 -10.81 -22.99
CA GLN A 47 18.73 -10.59 -24.26
C GLN A 47 19.60 -10.93 -25.46
N ASN A 48 20.89 -10.51 -25.46
CA ASN A 48 21.83 -10.82 -26.54
C ASN A 48 22.27 -12.28 -26.54
N PHE A 49 22.25 -12.95 -25.40
CA PHE A 49 22.44 -14.40 -25.32
C PHE A 49 21.27 -15.15 -26.01
N GLY A 50 20.06 -14.61 -25.95
CA GLY A 50 18.86 -15.15 -26.55
C GLY A 50 17.99 -15.96 -25.59
N THR A 51 18.26 -15.94 -24.27
CA THR A 51 17.43 -16.64 -23.31
C THR A 51 16.19 -15.83 -22.93
N PRO A 52 14.98 -16.46 -22.96
CA PRO A 52 13.77 -15.86 -22.38
C PRO A 52 13.69 -16.00 -20.85
N ASN A 53 14.57 -16.80 -20.24
CA ASN A 53 14.52 -17.19 -18.84
C ASN A 53 15.36 -16.24 -17.97
N TYR A 54 15.06 -14.94 -18.04
CA TYR A 54 15.69 -13.91 -17.22
C TYR A 54 14.76 -13.51 -16.07
N ALA A 55 15.30 -13.52 -14.86
CA ALA A 55 14.57 -13.08 -13.68
C ALA A 55 15.40 -12.12 -12.83
N ALA A 56 14.91 -10.88 -12.70
CA ALA A 56 15.49 -9.87 -11.85
C ALA A 56 14.89 -9.91 -10.44
N HIS A 57 15.65 -9.48 -9.45
CA HIS A 57 15.26 -9.46 -8.05
C HIS A 57 13.91 -8.77 -7.80
N GLY A 58 13.63 -7.66 -8.47
CA GLY A 58 12.39 -6.89 -8.30
C GLY A 58 11.12 -7.73 -8.51
N GLY A 59 11.15 -8.67 -9.48
CA GLY A 59 10.03 -9.56 -9.77
C GLY A 59 9.65 -10.49 -8.62
N PHE A 60 10.59 -10.80 -7.75
CA PHE A 60 10.39 -11.68 -6.59
C PHE A 60 10.26 -10.94 -5.25
N CYS A 61 10.57 -9.65 -5.21
CA CYS A 61 10.68 -8.90 -3.97
C CYS A 61 9.59 -7.84 -3.81
N SER A 62 9.47 -6.92 -4.76
CA SER A 62 8.73 -5.67 -4.59
C SER A 62 7.60 -5.44 -5.59
N VAL A 63 7.50 -6.25 -6.64
CA VAL A 63 6.45 -6.06 -7.67
C VAL A 63 5.04 -6.11 -7.08
N ASN A 64 4.81 -6.94 -6.08
CA ASN A 64 3.50 -7.05 -5.42
C ASN A 64 3.12 -5.77 -4.67
N MET A 65 4.08 -5.12 -4.01
CA MET A 65 3.87 -3.82 -3.35
C MET A 65 3.59 -2.73 -4.38
N ALA A 66 4.38 -2.67 -5.45
CA ALA A 66 4.17 -1.74 -6.55
C ALA A 66 2.80 -1.92 -7.19
N ALA A 67 2.43 -3.15 -7.53
CA ALA A 67 1.12 -3.47 -8.09
C ALA A 67 -0.01 -3.10 -7.13
N ALA A 68 0.11 -3.39 -5.83
CA ALA A 68 -0.88 -3.00 -4.83
C ALA A 68 -1.08 -1.48 -4.79
N GLY A 69 -0.01 -0.69 -4.85
CA GLY A 69 -0.07 0.77 -4.93
C GLY A 69 -0.74 1.25 -6.23
N ILE A 70 -0.30 0.76 -7.37
CA ILE A 70 -0.85 1.13 -8.68
C ILE A 70 -2.35 0.86 -8.75
N TYR A 71 -2.79 -0.32 -8.32
CA TYR A 71 -4.21 -0.70 -8.35
C TYR A 71 -5.08 -0.10 -7.24
N THR A 72 -4.48 0.54 -6.23
CA THR A 72 -5.23 1.12 -5.11
C THR A 72 -5.16 2.64 -5.10
N MET A 73 -3.99 3.22 -5.40
CA MET A 73 -3.73 4.64 -5.30
C MET A 73 -3.25 5.28 -6.61
N GLY A 74 -3.05 4.49 -7.67
CA GLY A 74 -2.64 4.97 -8.97
C GLY A 74 -1.12 5.16 -9.15
N GLY A 75 -0.30 4.83 -8.15
CA GLY A 75 1.15 4.95 -8.20
C GLY A 75 1.86 3.85 -7.43
N ALA A 76 3.11 3.55 -7.78
CA ALA A 76 3.93 2.61 -7.05
C ALA A 76 4.45 3.23 -5.74
N PHE A 77 4.77 2.40 -4.73
CA PHE A 77 5.12 2.88 -3.39
C PHE A 77 6.33 3.84 -3.35
N TRP A 78 7.27 3.72 -4.27
CA TRP A 78 8.43 4.64 -4.37
C TRP A 78 8.08 6.03 -4.92
N GLU A 79 6.89 6.22 -5.47
CA GLU A 79 6.44 7.50 -6.02
C GLU A 79 5.84 8.43 -4.95
N PHE A 80 5.55 7.90 -3.76
CA PHE A 80 4.95 8.65 -2.66
C PHE A 80 5.95 9.38 -1.77
N GLY A 81 7.24 9.24 -2.03
CA GLY A 81 8.29 9.87 -1.25
C GLY A 81 8.50 9.21 0.12
N GLN A 82 8.99 10.01 1.06
CA GLN A 82 9.24 9.57 2.43
C GLN A 82 8.12 10.04 3.38
N PRO A 83 8.00 9.41 4.57
CA PRO A 83 7.07 9.88 5.61
C PRO A 83 7.31 11.34 5.99
N ASP A 84 6.26 12.02 6.43
CA ASP A 84 6.36 13.38 6.97
C ASP A 84 7.00 13.35 8.37
N TRP A 85 8.32 13.50 8.40
CA TRP A 85 9.10 13.47 9.63
C TRP A 85 8.86 14.68 10.54
N ASP A 86 8.32 15.76 9.98
CA ASP A 86 8.16 17.03 10.69
C ASP A 86 6.80 17.17 11.38
N HIS A 87 5.77 16.48 10.89
CA HIS A 87 4.41 16.62 11.42
C HIS A 87 3.83 15.33 12.02
N THR A 88 4.36 14.16 11.65
CA THR A 88 3.87 12.87 12.17
C THR A 88 3.93 12.82 13.70
N LYS A 89 2.82 12.44 14.34
CA LYS A 89 2.69 12.23 15.79
C LYS A 89 2.54 10.74 16.16
N LEU A 90 2.00 9.95 15.24
CA LEU A 90 1.89 8.49 15.38
C LEU A 90 2.48 7.83 14.14
N PHE A 91 3.48 7.01 14.34
CA PHE A 91 4.18 6.31 13.28
C PHE A 91 4.09 4.80 13.48
N MET A 92 3.60 4.08 12.48
CA MET A 92 3.51 2.61 12.53
C MET A 92 4.46 1.95 11.54
N LEU A 93 5.23 0.99 12.01
CA LEU A 93 6.17 0.19 11.23
C LEU A 93 5.60 -1.22 11.05
N PHE A 94 5.46 -1.68 9.82
CA PHE A 94 5.00 -3.03 9.49
C PHE A 94 6.09 -3.85 8.84
N GLY A 95 6.54 -4.92 9.52
CA GLY A 95 7.53 -5.84 8.99
C GLY A 95 8.89 -5.19 8.72
N VAL A 96 9.27 -4.18 9.49
CA VAL A 96 10.54 -3.47 9.40
C VAL A 96 11.42 -3.88 10.57
N ALA A 97 12.44 -4.66 10.31
CA ALA A 97 13.36 -5.15 11.32
C ALA A 97 14.80 -4.71 11.10
N GLU A 98 15.13 -4.25 9.89
CA GLU A 98 16.46 -3.84 9.52
C GLU A 98 16.84 -2.54 10.24
N ASP A 99 18.05 -2.53 10.77
CA ASP A 99 18.69 -1.39 11.40
C ASP A 99 20.04 -1.05 10.74
N HIS A 100 20.17 -1.41 9.46
CA HIS A 100 21.37 -1.16 8.67
C HIS A 100 21.71 0.32 8.61
N ASP A 101 22.98 0.64 8.67
CA ASP A 101 23.50 2.01 8.79
C ASP A 101 23.12 2.92 7.62
N SER A 102 22.87 2.35 6.45
CA SER A 102 22.48 3.10 5.25
C SER A 102 20.98 3.37 5.13
N ASN A 103 20.15 2.91 6.07
CA ASN A 103 18.71 3.08 5.98
C ASN A 103 18.27 4.46 6.51
N PRO A 104 17.69 5.35 5.67
CA PRO A 104 17.29 6.69 6.08
C PRO A 104 16.16 6.70 7.13
N ILE A 105 15.41 5.60 7.30
CA ILE A 105 14.37 5.46 8.33
C ILE A 105 14.93 5.64 9.74
N LYS A 106 16.16 5.20 9.99
CA LYS A 106 16.85 5.37 11.27
C LYS A 106 16.95 6.85 11.68
N MET A 107 17.30 7.70 10.73
CA MET A 107 17.36 9.15 10.96
C MET A 107 15.98 9.76 11.21
N GLY A 108 15.00 9.33 10.43
CA GLY A 108 13.61 9.76 10.58
C GLY A 108 13.02 9.37 11.93
N LEU A 109 13.27 8.13 12.39
CA LEU A 109 12.84 7.70 13.74
C LEU A 109 13.49 8.53 14.86
N GLY A 110 14.77 8.91 14.71
CA GLY A 110 15.43 9.85 15.63
C GLY A 110 14.66 11.17 15.75
N LYS A 111 14.36 11.81 14.61
CA LYS A 111 13.58 13.07 14.57
C LYS A 111 12.19 12.91 15.20
N LEU A 112 11.49 11.82 14.92
CA LEU A 112 10.18 11.54 15.50
C LEU A 112 10.25 11.45 17.03
N LYS A 113 11.23 10.71 17.55
CA LYS A 113 11.40 10.54 19.00
C LYS A 113 11.80 11.84 19.70
N GLU A 114 12.67 12.65 19.11
CA GLU A 114 13.03 13.99 19.61
C GLU A 114 11.81 14.91 19.75
N ARG A 115 10.83 14.76 18.87
CA ARG A 115 9.57 15.52 18.89
C ARG A 115 8.49 14.88 19.76
N GLY A 116 8.73 13.71 20.36
CA GLY A 116 7.77 13.02 21.19
C GLY A 116 6.67 12.28 20.39
N ALA A 117 6.87 12.03 19.10
CA ALA A 117 5.97 11.20 18.31
C ALA A 117 6.03 9.75 18.80
N LYS A 118 4.88 9.11 18.87
CA LYS A 118 4.79 7.70 19.25
C LYS A 118 5.11 6.79 18.05
N VAL A 119 5.93 5.78 18.29
CA VAL A 119 6.31 4.75 17.31
C VAL A 119 5.77 3.41 17.74
N ILE A 120 4.96 2.77 16.90
CA ILE A 120 4.44 1.42 17.09
C ILE A 120 5.09 0.51 16.06
N GLY A 121 5.77 -0.53 16.51
CA GLY A 121 6.36 -1.55 15.66
C GLY A 121 5.51 -2.83 15.62
N VAL A 122 5.03 -3.23 14.46
CA VAL A 122 4.29 -4.47 14.22
C VAL A 122 5.22 -5.47 13.55
N ASN A 123 5.66 -6.48 14.28
CA ASN A 123 6.61 -7.46 13.78
C ASN A 123 6.58 -8.73 14.65
N PRO A 124 6.81 -9.92 14.08
CA PRO A 124 6.87 -11.16 14.85
C PRO A 124 7.92 -11.16 15.97
N ILE A 125 9.03 -10.47 15.77
CA ILE A 125 10.13 -10.40 16.74
C ILE A 125 10.43 -8.96 17.14
N ARG A 126 10.84 -8.77 18.40
CA ARG A 126 11.24 -7.46 18.93
C ARG A 126 12.73 -7.23 18.71
N THR A 127 13.10 -6.87 17.46
CA THR A 127 14.48 -6.59 17.08
C THR A 127 14.53 -5.40 16.12
N GLY A 128 15.73 -4.88 15.82
CA GLY A 128 15.92 -3.73 14.97
C GLY A 128 15.08 -2.54 15.44
N TYR A 129 14.37 -1.88 14.56
CA TYR A 129 13.53 -0.71 14.90
C TYR A 129 12.40 -1.03 15.88
N ASN A 130 11.98 -2.28 15.98
CA ASN A 130 10.96 -2.70 16.96
C ASN A 130 11.49 -2.71 18.40
N ALA A 131 12.82 -2.81 18.57
CA ALA A 131 13.44 -2.74 19.88
C ALA A 131 13.41 -1.31 20.46
N VAL A 132 13.44 -0.30 19.61
CA VAL A 132 13.43 1.14 19.99
C VAL A 132 12.06 1.79 19.85
N ALA A 133 11.07 1.09 19.31
CA ALA A 133 9.69 1.55 19.26
C ALA A 133 9.12 1.72 20.69
N ASP A 134 8.23 2.69 20.87
CA ASP A 134 7.55 2.93 22.14
C ASP A 134 6.62 1.78 22.49
N GLU A 135 6.11 1.13 21.46
CA GLU A 135 5.24 -0.03 21.59
C GLU A 135 5.58 -1.08 20.52
N TRP A 136 5.78 -2.32 20.97
CA TRP A 136 5.92 -3.46 20.08
C TRP A 136 4.67 -4.32 20.12
N VAL A 137 4.16 -4.63 18.93
CA VAL A 137 3.01 -5.49 18.69
C VAL A 137 3.50 -6.77 18.01
N GLY A 138 3.63 -7.84 18.79
CA GLY A 138 4.00 -9.16 18.27
C GLY A 138 2.85 -9.73 17.46
N ILE A 139 3.12 -10.10 16.20
CA ILE A 139 2.12 -10.61 15.28
C ILE A 139 2.50 -11.99 14.75
N THR A 140 1.52 -12.85 14.52
CA THR A 140 1.73 -14.12 13.80
C THR A 140 2.17 -13.83 12.37
N PRO A 141 3.29 -14.41 11.89
CA PRO A 141 3.78 -14.16 10.53
C PRO A 141 2.71 -14.42 9.46
N GLY A 142 2.60 -13.50 8.48
CA GLY A 142 1.67 -13.61 7.36
C GLY A 142 0.23 -13.17 7.65
N THR A 143 -0.06 -12.67 8.84
CA THR A 143 -1.40 -12.23 9.24
C THR A 143 -1.56 -10.71 9.31
N ASP A 144 -0.56 -9.95 8.88
CA ASP A 144 -0.57 -8.48 8.88
C ASP A 144 -1.80 -7.92 8.16
N GLY A 145 -2.18 -8.50 7.02
CA GLY A 145 -3.36 -8.10 6.27
C GLY A 145 -4.65 -8.24 7.08
N LEU A 146 -4.79 -9.32 7.84
CA LEU A 146 -5.96 -9.56 8.69
C LEU A 146 -6.01 -8.57 9.87
N PHE A 147 -4.86 -8.28 10.47
CA PHE A 147 -4.75 -7.24 11.50
C PHE A 147 -5.15 -5.85 10.97
N ILE A 148 -4.64 -5.47 9.81
CA ILE A 148 -4.95 -4.19 9.17
C ILE A 148 -6.45 -4.10 8.83
N LEU A 149 -7.05 -5.17 8.30
CA LEU A 149 -8.49 -5.24 8.02
C LEU A 149 -9.32 -5.09 9.31
N SER A 150 -8.84 -5.59 10.44
CA SER A 150 -9.50 -5.40 11.73
C SER A 150 -9.41 -3.96 12.24
N LEU A 151 -8.30 -3.25 11.98
CA LEU A 151 -8.20 -1.80 12.25
C LEU A 151 -9.19 -1.01 11.38
N ILE A 152 -9.28 -1.34 10.09
CA ILE A 152 -10.26 -0.74 9.16
C ILE A 152 -11.70 -0.99 9.66
N HIS A 153 -12.01 -2.23 10.08
CA HIS A 153 -13.32 -2.58 10.64
C HIS A 153 -13.69 -1.67 11.82
N GLU A 154 -12.81 -1.51 12.79
CA GLU A 154 -13.07 -0.67 13.97
C GLU A 154 -13.21 0.83 13.61
N LEU A 155 -12.39 1.34 12.71
CA LEU A 155 -12.48 2.73 12.24
C LEU A 155 -13.82 2.99 11.51
N LEU A 156 -14.23 2.10 10.62
CA LEU A 156 -15.51 2.19 9.92
C LEU A 156 -16.69 2.08 10.89
N LYS A 157 -16.65 1.12 11.81
CA LYS A 157 -17.68 0.93 12.84
C LYS A 157 -17.84 2.14 13.75
N ALA A 158 -16.73 2.81 14.06
CA ALA A 158 -16.73 4.02 14.87
C ALA A 158 -17.09 5.29 14.06
N GLY A 159 -17.20 5.20 12.74
CA GLY A 159 -17.39 6.36 11.85
C GLY A 159 -16.19 7.32 11.85
N ARG A 160 -15.00 6.84 12.25
CA ARG A 160 -13.77 7.64 12.34
C ARG A 160 -12.96 7.47 11.04
N ILE A 161 -13.47 8.10 9.98
CA ILE A 161 -12.90 8.08 8.62
C ILE A 161 -13.09 9.46 7.97
N ASP A 162 -12.23 9.82 7.02
CA ASP A 162 -12.32 11.11 6.33
C ASP A 162 -13.35 11.06 5.19
N LEU A 163 -14.62 11.29 5.54
CA LEU A 163 -15.72 11.31 4.56
C LEU A 163 -15.58 12.41 3.50
N HIS A 164 -14.94 13.53 3.85
CA HIS A 164 -14.69 14.61 2.88
C HIS A 164 -13.68 14.16 1.84
N TYR A 165 -12.52 13.69 2.28
CA TYR A 165 -11.50 13.17 1.40
C TYR A 165 -12.04 12.02 0.51
N LEU A 166 -12.71 11.06 1.12
CA LEU A 166 -13.32 9.93 0.40
C LEU A 166 -14.31 10.38 -0.67
N SER A 167 -15.13 11.39 -0.39
CA SER A 167 -16.13 11.86 -1.36
C SER A 167 -15.54 12.69 -2.49
N GLN A 168 -14.49 13.46 -2.22
CA GLN A 168 -13.94 14.44 -3.18
C GLN A 168 -12.77 13.89 -4.00
N TYR A 169 -11.91 13.06 -3.42
CA TYR A 169 -10.59 12.75 -3.99
C TYR A 169 -10.34 11.26 -4.24
N THR A 170 -11.36 10.42 -4.03
CA THR A 170 -11.28 8.98 -4.30
C THR A 170 -12.45 8.50 -5.15
N ASN A 171 -12.38 7.26 -5.63
CA ASN A 171 -13.49 6.63 -6.35
C ASN A 171 -14.63 6.15 -5.42
N ALA A 172 -14.58 6.44 -4.13
CA ALA A 172 -15.59 6.00 -3.17
C ALA A 172 -17.03 6.37 -3.55
N PRO A 173 -17.35 7.59 -4.09
CA PRO A 173 -18.69 7.95 -4.51
C PRO A 173 -19.11 7.40 -5.88
N VAL A 174 -18.17 6.82 -6.66
CA VAL A 174 -18.47 6.32 -8.00
C VAL A 174 -19.47 5.19 -7.93
N LEU A 175 -20.44 5.23 -8.86
CA LEU A 175 -21.47 4.21 -8.95
C LEU A 175 -20.92 2.94 -9.60
N LEU A 176 -21.26 1.81 -9.04
CA LEU A 176 -21.02 0.51 -9.63
C LEU A 176 -22.36 -0.26 -9.78
N ASP A 177 -22.44 -1.01 -10.83
CA ASP A 177 -23.54 -1.95 -11.05
C ASP A 177 -23.50 -3.04 -9.98
N ALA A 178 -24.61 -3.29 -9.31
CA ALA A 178 -24.67 -4.20 -8.17
C ALA A 178 -24.57 -5.69 -8.59
N GLU A 179 -24.84 -6.01 -9.86
CA GLU A 179 -24.79 -7.38 -10.38
C GLU A 179 -23.41 -7.70 -10.97
N THR A 180 -22.88 -6.79 -11.79
CA THR A 180 -21.63 -7.00 -12.50
C THR A 180 -20.39 -6.52 -11.74
N GLY A 181 -20.58 -5.58 -10.79
CA GLY A 181 -19.47 -4.91 -10.08
C GLY A 181 -18.69 -3.93 -10.94
N LEU A 182 -19.15 -3.61 -12.16
CA LEU A 182 -18.49 -2.66 -13.04
C LEU A 182 -18.86 -1.22 -12.68
N LEU A 183 -17.90 -0.31 -12.82
CA LEU A 183 -18.11 1.11 -12.60
C LEU A 183 -19.02 1.68 -13.70
N MET A 184 -19.99 2.50 -13.29
CA MET A 184 -20.87 3.21 -14.21
C MET A 184 -20.10 4.35 -14.88
N ARG A 185 -20.16 4.41 -16.22
CA ARG A 185 -19.53 5.44 -17.02
C ARG A 185 -20.51 6.09 -17.99
N ASP A 186 -20.27 7.34 -18.36
CA ASP A 186 -20.99 8.00 -19.43
C ASP A 186 -20.51 7.53 -20.83
N GLU A 187 -21.09 8.10 -21.86
CA GLU A 187 -20.74 7.82 -23.27
C GLU A 187 -19.28 8.19 -23.64
N ASN A 188 -18.66 9.07 -22.86
CA ASN A 188 -17.26 9.50 -23.01
C ASN A 188 -16.30 8.67 -22.12
N GLY A 189 -16.80 7.65 -21.42
CA GLY A 189 -16.02 6.79 -20.52
C GLY A 189 -15.74 7.41 -19.14
N LYS A 190 -16.34 8.54 -18.80
CA LYS A 190 -16.14 9.21 -17.50
C LYS A 190 -16.95 8.52 -16.42
N GLU A 191 -16.35 8.33 -15.25
CA GLU A 191 -17.00 7.73 -14.09
C GLU A 191 -18.12 8.61 -13.56
N LEU A 192 -19.23 7.98 -13.20
CA LEU A 192 -20.43 8.67 -12.74
C LEU A 192 -20.62 8.55 -11.23
N VAL A 193 -21.03 9.67 -10.64
CA VAL A 193 -21.45 9.79 -9.25
C VAL A 193 -22.87 10.35 -9.18
N ILE A 194 -23.53 10.24 -8.03
CA ILE A 194 -24.75 11.03 -7.79
C ILE A 194 -24.33 12.40 -7.24
N ASP A 195 -24.66 13.44 -7.95
CA ASP A 195 -24.53 14.80 -7.41
C ASP A 195 -25.57 15.04 -6.33
N ARG A 196 -25.13 15.40 -5.14
CA ARG A 196 -25.94 15.61 -3.95
C ARG A 196 -26.93 16.77 -4.13
N SER A 197 -26.58 17.76 -4.95
CA SER A 197 -27.38 18.96 -5.21
C SER A 197 -28.55 18.68 -6.17
N THR A 198 -28.27 17.99 -7.27
CA THR A 198 -29.26 17.72 -8.32
C THR A 198 -29.97 16.38 -8.17
N LYS A 199 -29.42 15.46 -7.35
CA LYS A 199 -29.84 14.06 -7.18
C LYS A 199 -29.76 13.22 -8.45
N LYS A 200 -28.98 13.66 -9.44
CA LYS A 200 -28.79 13.01 -10.74
C LYS A 200 -27.37 12.50 -10.92
N PRO A 201 -27.16 11.51 -11.78
CA PRO A 201 -25.82 11.13 -12.21
C PRO A 201 -25.10 12.30 -12.88
N ALA A 202 -23.82 12.47 -12.55
CA ALA A 202 -22.94 13.46 -13.15
C ALA A 202 -21.50 12.89 -13.19
N PRO A 203 -20.67 13.33 -14.16
CA PRO A 203 -19.25 12.95 -14.20
C PRO A 203 -18.54 13.34 -12.89
N PHE A 204 -17.72 12.44 -12.37
CA PHE A 204 -16.99 12.67 -11.11
C PHE A 204 -15.99 13.85 -11.21
N ASP A 205 -15.41 14.05 -12.39
CA ASP A 205 -14.46 15.14 -12.67
C ASP A 205 -15.14 16.47 -13.04
N GLN A 206 -16.46 16.54 -13.04
CA GLN A 206 -17.19 17.77 -13.35
C GLN A 206 -16.97 18.82 -12.27
N LYS A 207 -16.61 20.03 -12.65
CA LYS A 207 -16.42 21.17 -11.74
C LYS A 207 -17.72 21.47 -10.97
N GLY A 208 -17.59 21.65 -9.65
CA GLY A 208 -18.71 21.97 -8.76
C GLY A 208 -19.64 20.80 -8.42
N VAL A 209 -19.35 19.59 -8.88
CA VAL A 209 -20.11 18.38 -8.47
C VAL A 209 -19.91 18.13 -6.97
N LYS A 210 -20.98 17.73 -6.27
CA LYS A 210 -20.97 17.35 -4.86
C LYS A 210 -21.31 15.87 -4.72
N PRO A 211 -20.33 14.98 -4.78
CA PRO A 211 -20.59 13.54 -4.81
C PRO A 211 -21.27 13.04 -3.53
N ASP A 212 -22.22 12.13 -3.70
CA ASP A 212 -22.92 11.47 -2.61
C ASP A 212 -22.25 10.10 -2.34
N LEU A 213 -21.75 9.89 -1.13
CA LEU A 213 -21.17 8.61 -0.71
C LEU A 213 -22.25 7.54 -0.44
N ASN A 214 -23.49 7.96 -0.19
CA ASN A 214 -24.50 7.07 0.34
C ASN A 214 -25.38 6.46 -0.74
N GLY A 215 -25.59 5.18 -0.60
CA GLY A 215 -26.82 4.54 -1.03
C GLY A 215 -26.72 3.69 -2.29
N SER A 216 -27.77 2.90 -2.40
CA SER A 216 -28.14 2.15 -3.60
C SER A 216 -29.19 2.94 -4.35
N ARG A 217 -29.10 2.97 -5.68
CA ARG A 217 -30.05 3.69 -6.54
C ARG A 217 -30.42 2.84 -7.76
N ARG A 218 -31.65 2.97 -8.19
CA ARG A 218 -32.11 2.35 -9.44
C ARG A 218 -31.99 3.36 -10.57
N ILE A 219 -31.19 3.07 -11.57
CA ILE A 219 -30.94 3.91 -12.75
C ILE A 219 -31.10 3.02 -13.98
N GLY A 220 -31.96 3.43 -14.94
CA GLY A 220 -32.18 2.67 -16.18
C GLY A 220 -32.67 1.23 -15.97
N GLY A 221 -33.33 0.96 -14.83
CA GLY A 221 -33.82 -0.39 -14.51
C GLY A 221 -32.83 -1.25 -13.73
N THR A 222 -31.57 -0.87 -13.64
CA THR A 222 -30.49 -1.58 -12.91
C THR A 222 -30.24 -0.95 -11.55
N THR A 223 -29.91 -1.77 -10.56
CA THR A 223 -29.53 -1.29 -9.23
C THR A 223 -28.03 -0.96 -9.22
N HIS A 224 -27.72 0.27 -8.83
CA HIS A 224 -26.35 0.75 -8.64
C HIS A 224 -26.10 1.09 -7.18
N ARG A 225 -24.90 0.87 -6.71
CA ARG A 225 -24.42 1.27 -5.37
C ARG A 225 -23.11 2.01 -5.51
N THR A 226 -22.75 2.82 -4.51
CA THR A 226 -21.43 3.45 -4.51
C THR A 226 -20.34 2.45 -4.19
N VAL A 227 -19.11 2.69 -4.63
CA VAL A 227 -17.94 1.94 -4.21
C VAL A 227 -17.80 1.97 -2.68
N PHE A 228 -18.10 3.11 -2.06
CA PHE A 228 -18.11 3.26 -0.60
C PHE A 228 -19.07 2.30 0.09
N HIS A 229 -20.28 2.15 -0.45
CA HIS A 229 -21.26 1.21 0.09
C HIS A 229 -20.73 -0.24 0.03
N ALA A 230 -20.16 -0.63 -1.12
CA ALA A 230 -19.57 -1.96 -1.28
C ALA A 230 -18.36 -2.18 -0.34
N MET A 231 -17.57 -1.13 -0.11
CA MET A 231 -16.46 -1.16 0.85
C MET A 231 -16.94 -1.38 2.28
N ILE A 232 -17.99 -0.65 2.70
CA ILE A 232 -18.59 -0.80 4.03
C ILE A 232 -19.14 -2.22 4.23
N GLU A 233 -19.94 -2.72 3.29
CA GLU A 233 -20.47 -4.09 3.36
C GLU A 233 -19.35 -5.12 3.55
N ARG A 234 -18.24 -4.95 2.81
CA ARG A 234 -17.13 -5.89 2.88
C ARG A 234 -16.36 -5.81 4.19
N TYR A 235 -16.00 -4.60 4.63
CA TYR A 235 -15.07 -4.44 5.76
C TYR A 235 -15.76 -4.37 7.13
N LEU A 236 -17.07 -4.16 7.17
CA LEU A 236 -17.88 -4.35 8.39
C LEU A 236 -18.34 -5.79 8.60
N ASP A 237 -17.95 -6.72 7.72
CA ASP A 237 -18.21 -8.14 7.94
C ASP A 237 -17.63 -8.58 9.30
N PRO A 238 -18.40 -9.30 10.15
CA PRO A 238 -17.98 -9.75 11.47
C PRO A 238 -16.69 -10.58 11.49
N GLN A 239 -16.31 -11.21 10.37
CA GLN A 239 -15.05 -11.94 10.26
C GLN A 239 -13.81 -11.07 10.49
N TYR A 240 -13.91 -9.75 10.32
CA TYR A 240 -12.83 -8.80 10.55
C TYR A 240 -12.89 -8.12 11.91
N ALA A 241 -13.92 -8.43 12.71
CA ALA A 241 -14.01 -7.89 14.08
C ALA A 241 -12.80 -8.34 14.92
N PRO A 242 -12.31 -7.52 15.86
CA PRO A 242 -11.15 -7.86 16.69
C PRO A 242 -11.26 -9.22 17.39
N GLU A 243 -12.45 -9.60 17.86
CA GLU A 243 -12.68 -10.91 18.50
C GLU A 243 -12.51 -12.08 17.52
N ALA A 244 -12.90 -11.89 16.28
CA ALA A 244 -12.80 -12.95 15.28
C ALA A 244 -11.35 -13.20 14.86
N VAL A 245 -10.54 -12.14 14.78
CA VAL A 245 -9.17 -12.23 14.26
C VAL A 245 -8.10 -12.41 15.33
N ALA A 246 -8.37 -12.07 16.59
CA ALA A 246 -7.38 -12.00 17.66
C ALA A 246 -6.52 -13.28 17.82
N LYS A 247 -7.14 -14.45 17.69
CA LYS A 247 -6.45 -15.73 17.81
C LYS A 247 -5.46 -15.95 16.66
N ASP A 248 -5.87 -15.63 15.45
CA ASP A 248 -5.07 -15.88 14.24
C ASP A 248 -3.89 -14.91 14.15
N VAL A 249 -4.13 -13.63 14.47
CA VAL A 249 -3.08 -12.60 14.45
C VAL A 249 -2.17 -12.65 15.68
N GLY A 250 -2.57 -13.34 16.74
CA GLY A 250 -1.82 -13.39 18.00
C GLY A 250 -1.87 -12.11 18.82
N ILE A 251 -2.81 -11.20 18.52
CA ILE A 251 -2.96 -9.89 19.19
C ILE A 251 -4.31 -9.87 19.91
N PRO A 252 -4.37 -9.56 21.21
CA PRO A 252 -5.64 -9.48 21.93
C PRO A 252 -6.61 -8.47 21.32
N ALA A 253 -7.91 -8.80 21.24
CA ALA A 253 -8.93 -7.94 20.66
C ALA A 253 -8.96 -6.52 21.26
N GLY A 254 -8.81 -6.41 22.59
CA GLY A 254 -8.71 -5.12 23.28
C GLY A 254 -7.53 -4.28 22.82
N LYS A 255 -6.40 -4.92 22.44
CA LYS A 255 -5.22 -4.24 21.91
C LYS A 255 -5.46 -3.72 20.51
N ILE A 256 -6.12 -4.50 19.65
CA ILE A 256 -6.50 -4.07 18.29
C ILE A 256 -7.38 -2.82 18.38
N ARG A 257 -8.40 -2.83 19.25
CA ARG A 257 -9.25 -1.64 19.47
C ARG A 257 -8.48 -0.44 20.01
N ALA A 258 -7.57 -0.66 20.95
CA ALA A 258 -6.78 0.44 21.48
C ALA A 258 -5.95 1.12 20.38
N ILE A 259 -5.33 0.35 19.48
CA ILE A 259 -4.57 0.88 18.35
C ILE A 259 -5.50 1.61 17.35
N ALA A 260 -6.67 1.03 17.01
CA ALA A 260 -7.64 1.68 16.12
C ALA A 260 -8.13 3.02 16.71
N ASN A 261 -8.44 3.06 17.99
CA ASN A 261 -8.85 4.28 18.68
C ASN A 261 -7.73 5.34 18.71
N GLU A 262 -6.49 4.91 18.90
CA GLU A 262 -5.34 5.82 18.90
C GLU A 262 -5.08 6.39 17.51
N LEU A 263 -5.15 5.57 16.46
CA LEU A 263 -5.10 6.02 15.07
C LEU A 263 -6.19 7.08 14.80
N ALA A 264 -7.44 6.80 15.18
CA ALA A 264 -8.55 7.71 15.02
C ALA A 264 -8.35 9.02 15.78
N ARG A 265 -7.91 8.94 17.03
CA ARG A 265 -7.64 10.10 17.87
C ARG A 265 -6.57 10.99 17.25
N VAL A 266 -5.43 10.43 16.90
CA VAL A 266 -4.33 11.22 16.32
C VAL A 266 -4.70 11.77 14.94
N ALA A 267 -5.34 10.99 14.09
CA ALA A 267 -5.70 11.44 12.74
C ALA A 267 -6.74 12.57 12.76
N PHE A 268 -7.76 12.49 13.64
CA PHE A 268 -8.91 13.39 13.57
C PHE A 268 -8.97 14.44 14.67
N ASP A 269 -8.57 14.08 15.91
CA ASP A 269 -8.65 15.02 17.03
C ASP A 269 -7.37 15.88 17.14
N GLU A 270 -6.27 15.43 16.53
CA GLU A 270 -5.01 16.15 16.42
C GLU A 270 -4.65 16.55 15.00
N ALA A 271 -5.63 16.59 14.10
CA ALA A 271 -5.44 17.06 12.74
C ALA A 271 -4.79 18.44 12.70
N ILE A 272 -3.99 18.69 11.68
CA ILE A 272 -3.28 19.96 11.50
C ILE A 272 -3.78 20.65 10.23
N GLU A 273 -3.79 21.99 10.25
CA GLU A 273 -3.96 22.79 9.05
C GLU A 273 -2.60 23.28 8.57
N LEU A 274 -2.32 23.02 7.29
CA LEU A 274 -1.12 23.50 6.61
C LEU A 274 -1.51 24.69 5.74
N ASP A 275 -0.83 25.83 5.93
CA ASP A 275 -0.97 27.03 5.09
C ASP A 275 -0.25 26.81 3.76
N GLN A 276 -0.75 25.87 2.97
CA GLN A 276 -0.21 25.47 1.67
C GLN A 276 -1.32 25.54 0.63
N GLU A 277 -1.19 26.45 -0.32
CA GLU A 277 -2.08 26.54 -1.47
C GLU A 277 -1.84 25.33 -2.40
N TRP A 278 -2.93 24.73 -2.89
CA TRP A 278 -2.89 23.63 -3.83
C TRP A 278 -4.11 23.64 -4.75
N THR A 279 -3.99 23.04 -5.91
CA THR A 279 -5.09 22.91 -6.88
C THR A 279 -5.43 21.45 -7.05
N ASP A 280 -6.70 21.13 -6.92
CA ASP A 280 -7.19 19.77 -7.06
C ASP A 280 -7.32 19.34 -8.54
N PHE A 281 -7.66 18.08 -8.77
CA PHE A 281 -7.78 17.51 -10.12
C PHE A 281 -8.96 18.09 -10.94
N ARG A 282 -9.90 18.80 -10.30
CA ARG A 282 -10.98 19.55 -10.96
C ARG A 282 -10.58 20.98 -11.31
N GLY A 283 -9.37 21.40 -10.96
CA GLY A 283 -8.86 22.76 -11.15
C GLY A 283 -9.41 23.76 -10.13
N GLU A 284 -9.88 23.30 -8.95
CA GLU A 284 -10.26 24.16 -7.84
C GLU A 284 -9.06 24.42 -6.94
N THR A 285 -8.81 25.70 -6.62
CA THR A 285 -7.69 26.12 -5.77
C THR A 285 -8.12 26.22 -4.31
N HIS A 286 -7.36 25.62 -3.44
CA HIS A 286 -7.57 25.57 -2.00
C HIS A 286 -6.41 26.29 -1.31
N ALA A 287 -6.72 27.21 -0.39
CA ALA A 287 -5.72 28.00 0.34
C ALA A 287 -4.97 27.20 1.42
N LYS A 288 -5.55 26.09 1.87
CA LYS A 288 -5.04 25.28 2.97
C LYS A 288 -5.20 23.79 2.67
N MET A 289 -4.39 22.99 3.35
CA MET A 289 -4.48 21.53 3.32
C MET A 289 -4.66 20.99 4.75
N THR A 290 -5.59 20.07 4.95
CA THR A 290 -5.71 19.34 6.22
C THR A 290 -4.73 18.18 6.25
N GLY A 291 -3.83 18.18 7.23
CA GLY A 291 -2.89 17.10 7.50
C GLY A 291 -3.42 16.15 8.58
N ARG A 292 -3.23 14.85 8.36
CA ARG A 292 -3.50 13.80 9.34
C ARG A 292 -2.16 13.29 9.86
N PRO A 293 -1.76 13.60 11.12
CA PRO A 293 -0.39 13.37 11.60
C PRO A 293 -0.13 11.89 11.98
N VAL A 294 -0.60 10.97 11.14
CA VAL A 294 -0.36 9.53 11.21
C VAL A 294 0.38 9.10 9.96
N SER A 295 1.49 8.37 10.13
CA SER A 295 2.24 7.84 9.00
C SER A 295 2.53 6.36 9.20
N PHE A 296 2.68 5.69 8.07
CA PHE A 296 2.96 4.25 8.01
C PHE A 296 4.22 4.01 7.21
N HIS A 297 4.99 3.02 7.64
CA HIS A 297 6.09 2.51 6.84
C HIS A 297 6.06 0.99 6.86
N ALA A 298 6.15 0.42 5.69
CA ALA A 298 6.17 -1.02 5.51
C ALA A 298 7.39 -1.39 4.68
N MET A 299 8.02 -2.49 5.05
CA MET A 299 9.16 -3.02 4.36
C MET A 299 8.91 -4.47 3.92
N ARG A 300 9.97 -5.15 3.62
CA ARG A 300 9.97 -6.48 3.04
C ARG A 300 9.20 -7.52 3.87
N GLY A 301 9.07 -7.36 5.18
CA GLY A 301 8.38 -8.30 6.06
C GLY A 301 6.95 -8.59 5.60
N ILE A 302 6.17 -7.57 5.24
CA ILE A 302 4.81 -7.77 4.77
C ILE A 302 4.72 -8.15 3.28
N SER A 303 5.80 -7.99 2.52
CA SER A 303 5.83 -8.26 1.08
C SER A 303 6.33 -9.66 0.71
N ALA A 304 6.72 -10.48 1.67
CA ALA A 304 7.33 -11.79 1.44
C ALA A 304 6.38 -12.99 1.65
N HIS A 305 5.08 -12.76 1.65
CA HIS A 305 4.05 -13.78 1.86
C HIS A 305 3.19 -13.99 0.61
N SER A 306 2.50 -15.12 0.50
CA SER A 306 1.62 -15.44 -0.63
C SER A 306 0.43 -14.48 -0.78
N ASN A 307 -0.02 -13.85 0.31
CA ASN A 307 -1.14 -12.89 0.35
C ASN A 307 -0.71 -11.42 0.25
N VAL A 308 0.55 -11.15 -0.07
CA VAL A 308 1.16 -9.81 0.02
C VAL A 308 0.44 -8.72 -0.76
N PHE A 309 -0.04 -9.01 -1.96
CA PHE A 309 -0.79 -8.03 -2.75
C PHE A 309 -2.01 -7.49 -1.97
N GLN A 310 -2.78 -8.37 -1.35
CA GLN A 310 -3.96 -7.99 -0.57
C GLN A 310 -3.57 -7.31 0.75
N THR A 311 -2.47 -7.72 1.38
CA THR A 311 -1.94 -7.10 2.60
C THR A 311 -1.52 -5.65 2.34
N CYS A 312 -0.77 -5.42 1.27
CA CYS A 312 -0.36 -4.06 0.89
C CYS A 312 -1.56 -3.19 0.50
N ARG A 313 -2.55 -3.76 -0.23
CA ARG A 313 -3.80 -3.05 -0.51
C ARG A 313 -4.55 -2.66 0.76
N ALA A 314 -4.63 -3.55 1.74
CA ALA A 314 -5.27 -3.25 3.02
C ALA A 314 -4.57 -2.07 3.72
N LEU A 315 -3.23 -2.02 3.69
CA LEU A 315 -2.48 -0.90 4.25
C LEU A 315 -2.77 0.42 3.51
N HIS A 316 -2.83 0.40 2.18
CA HIS A 316 -3.22 1.57 1.40
C HIS A 316 -4.66 2.02 1.69
N ILE A 317 -5.60 1.08 1.84
CA ILE A 317 -6.98 1.40 2.22
C ILE A 317 -7.03 2.03 3.61
N LEU A 318 -6.27 1.51 4.57
CA LEU A 318 -6.15 2.11 5.91
C LEU A 318 -5.67 3.57 5.83
N GLN A 319 -4.67 3.85 4.99
CA GLN A 319 -4.19 5.21 4.75
C GLN A 319 -5.24 6.12 4.09
N ILE A 320 -5.99 5.58 3.13
CA ILE A 320 -7.02 6.34 2.39
C ILE A 320 -8.19 6.75 3.27
N ILE A 321 -8.57 5.94 4.25
CA ILE A 321 -9.72 6.25 5.12
C ILE A 321 -9.38 7.17 6.29
N LEU A 322 -8.08 7.30 6.65
CA LEU A 322 -7.58 8.22 7.67
C LEU A 322 -7.28 9.59 7.07
#